data_cf66d65bdc7d184f3166e62e47b3bf14
#
_entry.id   cf66d65bdc7d184f3166e62e47b3bf14
#
_cell.length_a   1.000
_cell.length_b   1.000
_cell.length_c   1.000
_cell.angle_alpha   90.00
_cell.angle_beta   90.00
_cell.angle_gamma   90.00
#
_symmetry.space_group_name_H-M   'P 1'
#
loop_
_entity.id
_entity.type
_entity.pdbx_description
1 polymer ?
#
loop_
_entity_poly.entity_id
_entity_poly.type
_entity_poly.pdbx_seq_one_letter_code
_entity_poly.pdbx_strand_id
1 'polypeptide(L)'
;MKNKRTCEYIAEAIQNEILSGRMEAGQPLRQEELSELLGYSRIPIREALQILEAQGLVRRLATRHVVVADFSEKNVEEIFDMVGNVEKKALKDLAEQEFDWQYVEEKEDAEKNFHEFVYGTISNGLFRRLLE
;
A
#
# COMPACT_ATOMS: atom_id res chain seq x y z
N MET A 1 -20.73 -6.58 -4.14
CA MET A 1 -19.84 -5.41 -4.39
C MET A 1 -19.91 -4.48 -3.20
N LYS A 2 -18.80 -4.23 -2.51
CA LYS A 2 -18.76 -3.15 -1.53
C LYS A 2 -18.82 -1.81 -2.27
N ASN A 3 -19.82 -1.00 -1.96
CA ASN A 3 -19.92 0.36 -2.49
C ASN A 3 -18.76 1.17 -1.89
N LYS A 4 -17.81 1.58 -2.72
CA LYS A 4 -16.69 2.44 -2.28
C LYS A 4 -17.23 3.77 -1.78
N ARG A 5 -16.78 4.23 -0.61
CA ARG A 5 -17.14 5.55 -0.09
C ARG A 5 -16.45 6.66 -0.87
N THR A 6 -17.04 7.84 -0.91
CA THR A 6 -16.47 9.01 -1.63
C THR A 6 -15.02 9.30 -1.22
N CYS A 7 -14.69 9.20 0.07
CA CYS A 7 -13.32 9.40 0.56
C CYS A 7 -12.32 8.37 0.01
N GLU A 8 -12.75 7.15 -0.29
CA GLU A 8 -11.89 6.10 -0.87
C GLU A 8 -11.56 6.42 -2.34
N TYR A 9 -12.51 6.94 -3.12
CA TYR A 9 -12.26 7.41 -4.49
C TYR A 9 -11.30 8.60 -4.51
N ILE A 10 -11.46 9.55 -3.59
CA ILE A 10 -10.58 10.70 -3.46
C ILE A 10 -9.17 10.25 -3.07
N ALA A 11 -9.05 9.35 -2.10
CA ALA A 11 -7.76 8.81 -1.68
C ALA A 11 -7.04 8.12 -2.84
N GLU A 12 -7.75 7.30 -3.62
CA GLU A 12 -7.19 6.62 -4.79
C GLU A 12 -6.72 7.64 -5.87
N ALA A 13 -7.50 8.69 -6.12
CA ALA A 13 -7.11 9.74 -7.06
C ALA A 13 -5.82 10.44 -6.62
N ILE A 14 -5.72 10.84 -5.36
CA ILE A 14 -4.52 11.48 -4.80
C ILE A 14 -3.33 10.49 -4.78
N GLN A 15 -3.57 9.24 -4.42
CA GLN A 15 -2.55 8.18 -4.48
C GLN A 15 -1.94 8.06 -5.87
N ASN A 16 -2.76 8.06 -6.92
CA ASN A 16 -2.29 7.99 -8.30
C ASN A 16 -1.45 9.21 -8.68
N GLU A 17 -1.82 10.41 -8.21
CA GLU A 17 -1.02 11.62 -8.41
C GLU A 17 0.34 11.56 -7.72
N ILE A 18 0.40 11.02 -6.50
CA ILE A 18 1.65 10.82 -5.75
C ILE A 18 2.53 9.77 -6.43
N LEU A 19 1.98 8.59 -6.74
CA LEU A 19 2.74 7.47 -7.33
C LEU A 19 3.22 7.77 -8.75
N SER A 20 2.51 8.60 -9.51
CA SER A 20 2.94 9.05 -10.83
C SER A 20 3.97 10.19 -10.81
N GLY A 21 4.29 10.73 -9.64
CA GLY A 21 5.21 11.84 -9.47
C GLY A 21 4.63 13.23 -9.82
N ARG A 22 3.33 13.32 -10.11
CA ARG A 22 2.67 14.61 -10.35
C ARG A 22 2.48 15.42 -9.07
N MET A 23 2.34 14.76 -7.93
CA MET A 23 2.49 15.37 -6.60
C MET A 23 3.86 14.99 -6.04
N GLU A 24 4.69 15.99 -5.81
CA GLU A 24 6.08 15.81 -5.41
C GLU A 24 6.21 15.57 -3.90
N ALA A 25 7.28 14.87 -3.49
CA ALA A 25 7.64 14.68 -2.10
C ALA A 25 7.75 16.02 -1.36
N GLY A 26 7.16 16.09 -0.16
CA GLY A 26 7.12 17.31 0.64
C GLY A 26 6.09 18.34 0.19
N GLN A 27 5.40 18.13 -0.93
CA GLN A 27 4.35 19.02 -1.39
C GLN A 27 3.23 19.11 -0.35
N PRO A 28 2.82 20.32 0.06
CA PRO A 28 1.70 20.51 0.99
C PRO A 28 0.37 20.15 0.32
N LEU A 29 -0.47 19.41 1.05
CA LEU A 29 -1.81 19.02 0.63
C LEU A 29 -2.84 19.77 1.48
N ARG A 30 -3.32 20.87 0.97
CA ARG A 30 -4.30 21.72 1.65
C ARG A 30 -5.72 21.28 1.30
N GLN A 31 -6.55 21.08 2.31
CA GLN A 31 -7.94 20.62 2.12
C GLN A 31 -8.75 21.57 1.23
N GLU A 32 -8.53 22.86 1.33
CA GLU A 32 -9.22 23.88 0.51
C GLU A 32 -8.86 23.74 -0.96
N GLU A 33 -7.56 23.68 -1.27
CA GLU A 33 -7.06 23.52 -2.64
C GLU A 33 -7.53 22.19 -3.27
N LEU A 34 -7.48 21.10 -2.50
CA LEU A 34 -7.96 19.80 -2.95
C LEU A 34 -9.47 19.77 -3.15
N SER A 35 -10.23 20.47 -2.28
CA SER A 35 -11.68 20.62 -2.40
C SER A 35 -12.06 21.33 -3.70
N GLU A 36 -11.38 22.43 -4.02
CA GLU A 36 -11.59 23.19 -5.25
C GLU A 36 -11.17 22.36 -6.50
N LEU A 37 -10.02 21.73 -6.44
CA LEU A 37 -9.47 20.95 -7.56
C LEU A 37 -10.33 19.72 -7.90
N LEU A 38 -10.78 19.01 -6.88
CA LEU A 38 -11.48 17.72 -7.05
C LEU A 38 -13.02 17.86 -7.02
N GLY A 39 -13.54 19.02 -6.66
CA GLY A 39 -14.99 19.28 -6.63
C GLY A 39 -15.75 18.60 -5.49
N TYR A 40 -15.07 18.25 -4.40
CA TYR A 40 -15.66 17.62 -3.22
C TYR A 40 -15.62 18.58 -2.01
N SER A 41 -16.53 18.38 -1.05
CA SER A 41 -16.51 19.12 0.21
C SER A 41 -15.29 18.72 1.08
N ARG A 42 -14.98 19.55 2.08
CA ARG A 42 -13.79 19.33 2.94
C ARG A 42 -13.84 18.05 3.77
N ILE A 43 -15.03 17.56 4.14
CA ILE A 43 -15.18 16.37 4.98
C ILE A 43 -14.61 15.13 4.29
N PRO A 44 -15.06 14.71 3.08
CA PRO A 44 -14.49 13.55 2.41
C PRO A 44 -13.02 13.75 2.00
N ILE A 45 -12.59 14.99 1.75
CA ILE A 45 -11.16 15.30 1.52
C ILE A 45 -10.33 15.00 2.78
N ARG A 46 -10.78 15.44 3.95
CA ARG A 46 -10.10 15.16 5.22
C ARG A 46 -10.03 13.66 5.52
N GLU A 47 -11.12 12.94 5.29
CA GLU A 47 -11.16 11.48 5.47
C GLU A 47 -10.21 10.77 4.49
N ALA A 48 -10.14 11.21 3.24
CA ALA A 48 -9.21 10.68 2.25
C ALA A 48 -7.74 10.90 2.67
N LEU A 49 -7.39 12.08 3.19
CA LEU A 49 -6.05 12.35 3.71
C LEU A 49 -5.72 11.47 4.92
N GLN A 50 -6.69 11.14 5.78
CA GLN A 50 -6.49 10.19 6.87
C GLN A 50 -6.20 8.76 6.37
N ILE A 51 -6.88 8.34 5.30
CA ILE A 51 -6.59 7.04 4.65
C ILE A 51 -5.17 7.02 4.10
N LEU A 52 -4.75 8.08 3.39
CA LEU A 52 -3.40 8.19 2.83
C LEU A 52 -2.32 8.29 3.91
N GLU A 53 -2.60 8.92 5.05
CA GLU A 53 -1.71 8.97 6.20
C GLU A 53 -1.52 7.57 6.81
N ALA A 54 -2.58 6.79 6.94
CA ALA A 54 -2.52 5.41 7.40
C ALA A 54 -1.76 4.49 6.44
N GLN A 55 -1.78 4.79 5.14
CA GLN A 55 -1.00 4.10 4.10
C GLN A 55 0.47 4.55 4.03
N GLY A 56 0.85 5.62 4.74
CA GLY A 56 2.20 6.18 4.71
C GLY A 56 2.54 7.02 3.47
N LEU A 57 1.56 7.31 2.62
CA LEU A 57 1.75 8.14 1.40
C LEU A 57 1.80 9.63 1.69
N VAL A 58 1.22 10.06 2.78
CA VAL A 58 1.29 11.42 3.30
C VAL A 58 1.65 11.38 4.77
N ARG A 59 2.21 12.46 5.28
CA ARG A 59 2.52 12.63 6.70
C ARG A 59 2.01 13.95 7.23
N ARG A 60 1.64 13.95 8.49
CA ARG A 60 1.23 15.15 9.21
C ARG A 60 2.42 15.76 9.93
N LEU A 61 2.65 17.04 9.70
CA LEU A 61 3.70 17.79 10.39
C LEU A 61 3.24 18.20 11.80
N ALA A 62 4.18 18.62 12.65
CA ALA A 62 3.89 19.17 13.97
C ALA A 62 2.95 20.39 13.90
N THR A 63 2.98 21.15 12.81
CA THR A 63 2.09 22.27 12.48
C THR A 63 0.68 21.82 12.06
N ARG A 64 0.39 20.52 12.07
CA ARG A 64 -0.85 19.90 11.57
C ARG A 64 -1.07 19.96 10.05
N HIS A 65 -0.15 20.56 9.29
CA HIS A 65 -0.19 20.48 7.83
C HIS A 65 0.13 19.09 7.35
N VAL A 66 -0.53 18.67 6.28
CA VAL A 66 -0.30 17.38 5.61
C VAL A 66 0.57 17.62 4.39
N VAL A 67 1.59 16.82 4.22
CA VAL A 67 2.51 16.85 3.07
C VAL A 67 2.67 15.46 2.47
N VAL A 68 3.00 15.40 1.19
CA VAL A 68 3.38 14.14 0.53
C VAL A 68 4.61 13.56 1.21
N ALA A 69 4.59 12.27 1.52
CA ALA A 69 5.73 11.59 2.14
C ALA A 69 6.94 11.60 1.19
N ASP A 70 8.13 11.71 1.77
CA ASP A 70 9.37 11.60 1.04
C ASP A 70 9.79 10.13 0.98
N PHE A 71 9.82 9.58 -0.23
CA PHE A 71 10.32 8.24 -0.51
C PHE A 71 11.71 8.38 -1.14
N SER A 72 12.75 8.46 -0.34
CA SER A 72 14.12 8.45 -0.84
C SER A 72 14.47 7.10 -1.47
N GLU A 73 15.42 7.09 -2.42
CA GLU A 73 15.93 5.84 -3.01
C GLU A 73 16.35 4.84 -1.94
N LYS A 74 16.98 5.33 -0.87
CA LYS A 74 17.38 4.51 0.27
C LYS A 74 16.19 3.84 0.95
N ASN A 75 15.07 4.56 1.14
CA ASN A 75 13.87 3.98 1.74
C ASN A 75 13.27 2.89 0.84
N VAL A 76 13.31 3.08 -0.46
CA VAL A 76 12.86 2.10 -1.45
C VAL A 76 13.75 0.86 -1.39
N GLU A 77 15.08 1.02 -1.36
CA GLU A 77 16.03 -0.10 -1.20
C GLU A 77 15.80 -0.87 0.10
N GLU A 78 15.62 -0.17 1.22
CA GLU A 78 15.33 -0.79 2.52
C GLU A 78 14.03 -1.61 2.49
N ILE A 79 12.99 -1.12 1.82
CA ILE A 79 11.72 -1.85 1.65
C ILE A 79 11.93 -3.09 0.79
N PHE A 80 12.63 -2.99 -0.35
CA PHE A 80 12.92 -4.13 -1.21
C PHE A 80 13.77 -5.19 -0.49
N ASP A 81 14.77 -4.80 0.28
CA ASP A 81 15.57 -5.72 1.08
C ASP A 81 14.72 -6.43 2.14
N MET A 82 13.83 -5.70 2.80
CA MET A 82 12.94 -6.26 3.82
C MET A 82 11.95 -7.25 3.21
N VAL A 83 11.30 -6.89 2.09
CA VAL A 83 10.38 -7.78 1.36
C VAL A 83 11.11 -9.02 0.85
N GLY A 84 12.30 -8.87 0.25
CA GLY A 84 13.12 -9.97 -0.21
C GLY A 84 13.53 -10.93 0.91
N ASN A 85 13.85 -10.44 2.10
CA ASN A 85 14.17 -11.26 3.26
C ASN A 85 12.95 -12.01 3.78
N VAL A 86 11.77 -11.39 3.80
CA VAL A 86 10.51 -12.04 4.20
C VAL A 86 10.14 -13.14 3.21
N GLU A 87 10.26 -12.88 1.90
CA GLU A 87 9.99 -13.88 0.86
C GLU A 87 10.94 -15.07 0.93
N LYS A 88 12.25 -14.84 1.14
CA LYS A 88 13.24 -15.90 1.35
C LYS A 88 12.90 -16.77 2.55
N LYS A 89 12.49 -16.16 3.66
CA LYS A 89 12.07 -16.90 4.85
C LYS A 89 10.81 -17.72 4.59
N ALA A 90 9.82 -17.17 3.90
CA ALA A 90 8.60 -17.86 3.53
C ALA A 90 8.89 -19.07 2.63
N LEU A 91 9.77 -18.92 1.63
CA LEU A 91 10.18 -20.01 0.76
C LEU A 91 10.95 -21.10 1.51
N LYS A 92 11.78 -20.73 2.49
CA LYS A 92 12.48 -21.72 3.33
C LYS A 92 11.49 -22.50 4.19
N ASP A 93 10.54 -21.84 4.83
CA ASP A 93 9.52 -22.49 5.65
C ASP A 93 8.63 -23.42 4.80
N LEU A 94 8.36 -23.06 3.54
CA LEU A 94 7.64 -23.91 2.58
C LEU A 94 8.45 -25.12 2.13
N ALA A 95 9.76 -24.97 1.92
CA ALA A 95 10.63 -26.09 1.53
C ALA A 95 10.76 -27.17 2.61
N GLU A 96 10.50 -26.80 3.87
CA GLU A 96 10.45 -27.72 5.02
C GLU A 96 9.09 -28.43 5.17
N GLN A 97 8.06 -28.01 4.41
CA GLN A 97 6.73 -28.61 4.39
C GLN A 97 6.54 -29.42 3.10
N GLU A 98 5.71 -30.46 3.15
CA GLU A 98 5.28 -31.15 1.93
C GLU A 98 4.43 -30.20 1.07
N PHE A 99 4.95 -29.86 -0.10
CA PHE A 99 4.37 -28.87 -1.00
C PHE A 99 3.66 -29.54 -2.18
N ASP A 100 2.39 -29.27 -2.35
CA ASP A 100 1.61 -29.75 -3.50
C ASP A 100 1.71 -28.78 -4.69
N TRP A 101 2.64 -29.07 -5.60
CA TRP A 101 2.86 -28.29 -6.81
C TRP A 101 1.69 -28.32 -7.79
N GLN A 102 0.85 -29.35 -7.76
CA GLN A 102 -0.31 -29.46 -8.64
C GLN A 102 -1.32 -28.34 -8.38
N TYR A 103 -1.42 -27.88 -7.16
CA TYR A 103 -2.31 -26.77 -6.79
C TYR A 103 -1.96 -25.45 -7.49
N VAL A 104 -0.67 -25.23 -7.80
CA VAL A 104 -0.19 -23.97 -8.42
C VAL A 104 -0.38 -23.99 -9.94
N GLU A 105 -0.21 -25.14 -10.59
CA GLU A 105 -0.24 -25.27 -12.05
C GLU A 105 -1.66 -25.22 -12.65
N GLU A 106 -2.69 -25.55 -11.88
CA GLU A 106 -4.07 -25.67 -12.38
C GLU A 106 -4.83 -24.35 -12.53
N LYS A 107 -4.23 -23.19 -12.23
CA LYS A 107 -4.91 -21.90 -12.25
C LYS A 107 -4.36 -20.94 -13.31
N GLU A 108 -5.28 -20.22 -13.98
CA GLU A 108 -5.01 -19.24 -15.05
C GLU A 108 -4.05 -18.09 -14.65
N ASP A 109 -3.80 -17.88 -13.36
CA ASP A 109 -2.94 -16.81 -12.83
C ASP A 109 -1.94 -17.40 -11.80
N ALA A 110 -0.99 -18.19 -12.31
CA ALA A 110 -0.04 -18.94 -11.49
C ALA A 110 0.80 -18.06 -10.55
N GLU A 111 1.19 -16.86 -10.99
CA GLU A 111 1.99 -15.93 -10.19
C GLU A 111 1.21 -15.41 -8.98
N LYS A 112 0.00 -14.93 -9.20
CA LYS A 112 -0.88 -14.45 -8.13
C LYS A 112 -1.22 -15.57 -7.14
N ASN A 113 -1.53 -16.74 -7.64
CA ASN A 113 -1.85 -17.91 -6.81
C ASN A 113 -0.66 -18.39 -6.00
N PHE A 114 0.55 -18.31 -6.56
CA PHE A 114 1.78 -18.63 -5.83
C PHE A 114 1.98 -17.66 -4.65
N HIS A 115 1.81 -16.35 -4.88
CA HIS A 115 1.90 -15.35 -3.82
C HIS A 115 0.83 -15.56 -2.74
N GLU A 116 -0.43 -15.76 -3.13
CA GLU A 116 -1.51 -16.03 -2.18
C GLU A 116 -1.27 -17.32 -1.38
N PHE A 117 -0.73 -18.34 -2.01
CA PHE A 117 -0.37 -19.58 -1.35
C PHE A 117 0.79 -19.39 -0.35
N VAL A 118 1.87 -18.74 -0.78
CA VAL A 118 3.03 -18.45 0.08
C VAL A 118 2.59 -17.66 1.31
N TYR A 119 1.82 -16.59 1.12
CA TYR A 119 1.35 -15.75 2.21
C TYR A 119 0.34 -16.47 3.11
N GLY A 120 -0.50 -17.33 2.55
CA GLY A 120 -1.44 -18.14 3.30
C GLY A 120 -0.79 -19.22 4.18
N THR A 121 0.38 -19.71 3.76
CA THR A 121 1.11 -20.76 4.48
C THR A 121 2.04 -20.21 5.57
N ILE A 122 2.33 -18.92 5.57
CA ILE A 122 3.13 -18.29 6.62
C ILE A 122 2.40 -18.43 7.95
N SER A 123 2.98 -19.19 8.86
CA SER A 123 2.42 -19.45 10.18
C SER A 123 2.46 -18.22 11.11
N ASN A 124 3.33 -17.26 10.81
CA ASN A 124 3.45 -16.04 11.58
C ASN A 124 2.43 -14.99 11.13
N GLY A 125 1.36 -14.82 11.92
CA GLY A 125 0.29 -13.88 11.62
C GLY A 125 0.73 -12.41 11.51
N LEU A 126 1.87 -12.03 12.09
CA LEU A 126 2.44 -10.70 11.97
C LEU A 126 3.06 -10.49 10.57
N PHE A 127 3.85 -11.43 10.10
CA PHE A 127 4.42 -11.40 8.75
C PHE A 127 3.33 -11.40 7.69
N ARG A 128 2.30 -12.20 7.88
CA ARG A 128 1.16 -12.25 6.97
C ARG A 128 0.49 -10.87 6.82
N ARG A 129 0.29 -10.14 7.91
CA ARG A 129 -0.30 -8.78 7.87
C ARG A 129 0.59 -7.75 7.20
N LEU A 130 1.91 -7.90 7.29
CA LEU A 130 2.86 -6.99 6.63
C LEU A 130 2.91 -7.15 5.11
N LEU A 131 2.45 -8.31 4.60
CA LEU A 131 2.47 -8.64 3.17
C LEU A 131 1.12 -8.41 2.48
N GLU A 132 0.05 -8.25 3.23
CA GLU A 132 -1.28 -7.88 2.73
C GLU A 132 -1.37 -6.38 2.42
#